data_fc064cdfe17299b4cd2cbef41f30515d
#
_entry.id   fc064cdfe17299b4cd2cbef41f30515d
#
_cell.length_a   1.000
_cell.length_b   1.000
_cell.length_c   1.000
_cell.angle_alpha   90.00
_cell.angle_beta   90.00
_cell.angle_gamma   90.00
#
_symmetry.space_group_name_H-M   'P 1'
#
loop_
_entity.id
_entity.type
_entity.pdbx_description
1 polymer ?
#
loop_
_entity_poly.entity_id
_entity_poly.type
_entity_poly.pdbx_seq_one_letter_code
_entity_poly.pdbx_strand_id
1 'polypeptide(L)'
;VYTPNAHTVVIALENGDTFSAIMQDIQFHPVTEKILHIDFYQLFEDKPIMMEIPVHFVGNSKGVKAGGVLRKNSRRLRVKALPKNLPDFIEVDITPLKIGNKLYVTALENDAYKIMHPDNTVVCQIKRARAAMAIAAEEDDEETEGVEGTEGGETPEVAAEAQE
;
A
#
# COMPACT_ATOMS: atom_id res chain seq x y z
N VAL A 1 -19.70 14.78 -0.75
CA VAL A 1 -18.67 15.29 0.15
C VAL A 1 -17.86 14.16 0.77
N TYR A 2 -18.41 12.96 0.96
CA TYR A 2 -17.70 11.77 1.44
C TYR A 2 -16.90 11.01 0.37
N THR A 3 -16.66 11.62 -0.79
CA THR A 3 -15.85 11.00 -1.83
C THR A 3 -14.38 11.16 -1.52
N PRO A 4 -13.55 10.12 -1.74
CA PRO A 4 -12.11 10.19 -1.50
C PRO A 4 -11.38 11.08 -2.50
N ASN A 5 -12.06 11.56 -3.54
CA ASN A 5 -11.47 12.30 -4.65
C ASN A 5 -11.13 13.74 -4.26
N ALA A 6 -10.08 14.24 -4.86
CA ALA A 6 -9.69 15.65 -4.76
C ALA A 6 -10.61 16.50 -5.63
N HIS A 7 -11.45 17.33 -5.01
CA HIS A 7 -12.35 18.22 -5.74
C HIS A 7 -11.87 19.66 -5.65
N THR A 8 -11.74 20.29 -6.82
CA THR A 8 -11.59 21.73 -6.92
C THR A 8 -12.97 22.38 -6.79
N VAL A 9 -13.10 23.34 -5.90
CA VAL A 9 -14.33 24.06 -5.61
C VAL A 9 -14.15 25.53 -5.98
N VAL A 10 -15.13 26.12 -6.62
CA VAL A 10 -15.17 27.57 -6.86
C VAL A 10 -15.99 28.19 -5.73
N ILE A 11 -15.36 29.04 -4.94
CA ILE A 11 -16.00 29.76 -3.86
C ILE A 11 -16.34 31.15 -4.35
N ALA A 12 -17.62 31.50 -4.30
CA ALA A 12 -18.12 32.84 -4.57
C ALA A 12 -18.40 33.54 -3.23
N LEU A 13 -17.79 34.70 -3.04
CA LEU A 13 -18.04 35.55 -1.89
C LEU A 13 -19.22 36.47 -2.16
N GLU A 14 -19.87 36.94 -1.11
CA GLU A 14 -20.96 37.92 -1.20
C GLU A 14 -20.53 39.25 -1.85
N ASN A 15 -19.22 39.56 -1.82
CA ASN A 15 -18.65 40.73 -2.47
C ASN A 15 -18.55 40.59 -4.00
N GLY A 16 -18.91 39.44 -4.56
CA GLY A 16 -18.79 39.15 -6.01
C GLY A 16 -17.48 38.56 -6.45
N ASP A 17 -16.48 38.44 -5.57
CA ASP A 17 -15.24 37.81 -5.87
C ASP A 17 -15.37 36.27 -5.92
N THR A 18 -14.72 35.66 -6.91
CA THR A 18 -14.68 34.19 -7.06
C THR A 18 -13.26 33.70 -7.06
N PHE A 19 -12.98 32.62 -6.34
CA PHE A 19 -11.66 31.98 -6.35
C PHE A 19 -11.78 30.45 -6.32
N SER A 20 -10.82 29.81 -6.97
CA SER A 20 -10.71 28.37 -6.94
C SER A 20 -9.99 27.93 -5.68
N ALA A 21 -10.54 26.94 -5.01
CA ALA A 21 -9.99 26.37 -3.79
C ALA A 21 -10.09 24.85 -3.80
N ILE A 22 -9.24 24.19 -3.01
CA ILE A 22 -9.36 22.77 -2.72
C ILE A 22 -9.77 22.61 -1.26
N MET A 23 -10.67 21.68 -1.01
CA MET A 23 -11.06 21.30 0.33
C MET A 23 -9.95 20.43 0.94
N GLN A 24 -9.38 20.89 2.06
CA GLN A 24 -8.31 20.18 2.79
C GLN A 24 -8.87 19.24 3.83
N ASP A 25 -9.75 19.74 4.68
CA ASP A 25 -10.36 18.98 5.76
C ASP A 25 -11.82 19.40 5.95
N ILE A 26 -12.61 18.47 6.46
CA ILE A 26 -14.00 18.70 6.79
C ILE A 26 -14.34 17.97 8.08
N GLN A 27 -14.90 18.69 9.04
CA GLN A 27 -15.29 18.16 10.33
C GLN A 27 -16.81 18.10 10.45
N PHE A 28 -17.29 16.93 10.85
CA PHE A 28 -18.72 16.68 11.06
C PHE A 28 -19.03 16.46 12.52
N HIS A 29 -20.22 16.86 12.91
CA HIS A 29 -20.74 16.53 14.23
C HIS A 29 -21.07 15.02 14.29
N PRO A 30 -20.56 14.25 15.29
CA PRO A 30 -20.64 12.78 15.30
C PRO A 30 -22.06 12.20 15.38
N VAL A 31 -23.04 12.99 15.85
CA VAL A 31 -24.42 12.52 16.03
C VAL A 31 -25.38 13.11 14.98
N THR A 32 -25.20 14.38 14.63
CA THR A 32 -26.14 15.09 13.73
C THR A 32 -25.65 15.17 12.30
N GLU A 33 -24.40 14.73 12.03
CA GLU A 33 -23.73 14.78 10.72
C GLU A 33 -23.65 16.20 10.11
N LYS A 34 -23.96 17.22 10.91
CA LYS A 34 -23.82 18.60 10.46
C LYS A 34 -22.35 18.98 10.34
N ILE A 35 -22.04 19.74 9.30
CA ILE A 35 -20.71 20.27 9.09
C ILE A 35 -20.42 21.31 10.18
N LEU A 36 -19.31 21.14 10.89
CA LEU A 36 -18.82 22.05 11.93
C LEU A 36 -17.77 23.01 11.38
N HIS A 37 -16.84 22.46 10.59
CA HIS A 37 -15.72 23.21 10.03
C HIS A 37 -15.31 22.65 8.68
N ILE A 38 -14.90 23.53 7.76
CA ILE A 38 -14.33 23.17 6.48
C ILE A 38 -13.12 24.05 6.24
N ASP A 39 -11.99 23.41 5.91
CA ASP A 39 -10.77 24.09 5.56
C ASP A 39 -10.60 24.11 4.03
N PHE A 40 -10.47 25.31 3.50
CA PHE A 40 -10.20 25.52 2.08
C PHE A 40 -8.82 26.09 1.87
N TYR A 41 -8.11 25.54 0.88
CA TYR A 41 -6.83 26.08 0.42
C TYR A 41 -7.04 26.76 -0.93
N GLN A 42 -6.77 28.07 -1.02
CA GLN A 42 -6.87 28.83 -2.26
C GLN A 42 -5.83 28.36 -3.27
N LEU A 43 -6.25 28.15 -4.50
CA LEU A 43 -5.38 27.75 -5.60
C LEU A 43 -4.78 28.98 -6.28
N PHE A 44 -3.46 28.96 -6.47
CA PHE A 44 -2.72 29.90 -7.29
C PHE A 44 -2.09 29.13 -8.43
N GLU A 45 -2.18 29.63 -9.66
CA GLU A 45 -1.69 28.94 -10.86
C GLU A 45 -0.18 28.61 -10.80
N ASP A 46 0.61 29.49 -10.17
CA ASP A 46 2.08 29.43 -10.15
C ASP A 46 2.63 28.71 -8.91
N LYS A 47 1.78 28.37 -7.94
CA LYS A 47 2.24 27.75 -6.69
C LYS A 47 1.95 26.26 -6.67
N PRO A 48 2.99 25.41 -6.49
CA PRO A 48 2.76 23.98 -6.31
C PRO A 48 2.07 23.72 -4.97
N ILE A 49 1.05 22.91 -4.99
CA ILE A 49 0.30 22.48 -3.81
C ILE A 49 0.64 21.06 -3.45
N MET A 50 0.47 20.74 -2.16
CA MET A 50 0.62 19.39 -1.65
C MET A 50 -0.75 18.86 -1.25
N MET A 51 -1.12 17.69 -1.75
CA MET A 51 -2.41 17.09 -1.52
C MET A 51 -2.34 15.59 -1.39
N GLU A 52 -3.27 14.99 -0.65
CA GLU A 52 -3.45 13.55 -0.57
C GLU A 52 -4.39 13.07 -1.66
N ILE A 53 -3.85 12.29 -2.61
CA ILE A 53 -4.58 11.77 -3.75
C ILE A 53 -4.88 10.29 -3.53
N PRO A 54 -6.12 9.83 -3.77
CA PRO A 54 -6.50 8.44 -3.63
C PRO A 54 -5.82 7.57 -4.70
N VAL A 55 -5.52 6.33 -4.31
CA VAL A 55 -4.95 5.32 -5.20
C VAL A 55 -6.03 4.32 -5.58
N HIS A 56 -6.30 4.22 -6.88
CA HIS A 56 -7.22 3.26 -7.47
C HIS A 56 -6.46 2.07 -8.01
N PHE A 57 -6.75 0.87 -7.49
CA PHE A 57 -6.13 -0.35 -7.95
C PHE A 57 -6.97 -0.95 -9.08
N VAL A 58 -6.35 -1.07 -10.26
CA VAL A 58 -7.00 -1.56 -11.48
C VAL A 58 -6.43 -2.92 -11.86
N GLY A 59 -7.29 -3.74 -12.47
CA GLY A 59 -6.92 -5.07 -12.92
C GLY A 59 -7.12 -6.18 -11.87
N ASN A 60 -6.81 -7.41 -12.29
CA ASN A 60 -6.90 -8.59 -11.44
C ASN A 60 -5.54 -9.30 -11.41
N SER A 61 -4.91 -9.25 -10.26
CA SER A 61 -3.56 -9.76 -10.06
C SER A 61 -3.46 -11.27 -10.25
N LYS A 62 -2.41 -11.72 -10.94
CA LYS A 62 -2.06 -13.14 -11.07
C LYS A 62 -1.85 -13.80 -9.71
N GLY A 63 -1.29 -13.06 -8.74
CA GLY A 63 -1.06 -13.57 -7.40
C GLY A 63 -2.35 -13.75 -6.60
N VAL A 64 -3.37 -12.90 -6.80
CA VAL A 64 -4.69 -13.08 -6.16
C VAL A 64 -5.41 -14.30 -6.75
N LYS A 65 -5.31 -14.49 -8.09
CA LYS A 65 -5.87 -15.69 -8.75
C LYS A 65 -5.21 -16.99 -8.26
N ALA A 66 -3.95 -16.93 -7.83
CA ALA A 66 -3.20 -18.05 -7.27
C ALA A 66 -3.38 -18.22 -5.74
N GLY A 67 -4.44 -17.64 -5.15
CA GLY A 67 -4.75 -17.77 -3.73
C GLY A 67 -4.05 -16.77 -2.81
N GLY A 68 -3.40 -15.75 -3.36
CA GLY A 68 -2.83 -14.64 -2.57
C GLY A 68 -3.87 -13.62 -2.15
N VAL A 69 -3.55 -12.84 -1.12
CA VAL A 69 -4.37 -11.73 -0.63
C VAL A 69 -3.70 -10.40 -0.94
N LEU A 70 -4.41 -9.52 -1.64
CA LEU A 70 -3.96 -8.16 -1.89
C LEU A 70 -4.04 -7.33 -0.61
N ARG A 71 -2.90 -6.86 -0.12
CA ARG A 71 -2.81 -5.91 0.98
C ARG A 71 -2.50 -4.52 0.44
N LYS A 72 -3.45 -3.61 0.59
CA LYS A 72 -3.31 -2.18 0.27
C LYS A 72 -2.67 -1.49 1.48
N ASN A 73 -1.39 -1.10 1.38
CA ASN A 73 -0.69 -0.44 2.48
C ASN A 73 -1.00 1.06 2.48
N SER A 74 -0.94 1.69 1.31
CA SER A 74 -1.26 3.11 1.14
C SER A 74 -2.47 3.25 0.24
N ARG A 75 -3.52 3.87 0.76
CA ARG A 75 -4.75 4.17 0.00
C ARG A 75 -4.75 5.58 -0.56
N ARG A 76 -3.92 6.45 0.00
CA ARG A 76 -3.69 7.83 -0.44
C ARG A 76 -2.20 8.09 -0.49
N LEU A 77 -1.77 8.89 -1.44
CA LEU A 77 -0.38 9.32 -1.58
C LEU A 77 -0.32 10.84 -1.55
N ARG A 78 0.66 11.37 -0.80
CA ARG A 78 0.95 12.81 -0.79
C ARG A 78 1.70 13.17 -2.04
N VAL A 79 1.08 14.03 -2.83
CA VAL A 79 1.60 14.49 -4.11
C VAL A 79 1.77 15.99 -4.08
N LYS A 80 2.89 16.46 -4.62
CA LYS A 80 3.17 17.88 -4.85
C LYS A 80 3.12 18.14 -6.35
N ALA A 81 2.16 18.97 -6.77
CA ALA A 81 1.97 19.32 -8.18
C ALA A 81 1.48 20.76 -8.33
N LEU A 82 1.56 21.28 -9.56
CA LEU A 82 0.84 22.48 -9.94
C LEU A 82 -0.65 22.17 -10.06
N PRO A 83 -1.56 23.11 -9.78
CA PRO A 83 -3.01 22.87 -9.86
C PRO A 83 -3.47 22.32 -11.21
N LYS A 84 -2.81 22.72 -12.31
CA LYS A 84 -3.11 22.26 -13.67
C LYS A 84 -2.72 20.79 -13.92
N ASN A 85 -1.76 20.27 -13.17
CA ASN A 85 -1.20 18.92 -13.33
C ASN A 85 -1.63 17.97 -12.19
N LEU A 86 -2.56 18.40 -11.36
CA LEU A 86 -3.03 17.60 -10.24
C LEU A 86 -4.01 16.54 -10.74
N PRO A 87 -3.72 15.23 -10.58
CA PRO A 87 -4.66 14.18 -10.93
C PRO A 87 -5.70 14.00 -9.83
N ASP A 88 -6.92 13.62 -10.19
CA ASP A 88 -7.99 13.32 -9.23
C ASP A 88 -7.74 11.99 -8.50
N PHE A 89 -7.09 11.05 -9.16
CA PHE A 89 -6.70 9.75 -8.62
C PHE A 89 -5.45 9.21 -9.33
N ILE A 90 -4.77 8.28 -8.69
CA ILE A 90 -3.61 7.58 -9.26
C ILE A 90 -4.03 6.14 -9.53
N GLU A 91 -4.00 5.74 -10.81
CA GLU A 91 -4.27 4.36 -11.19
C GLU A 91 -3.04 3.49 -11.03
N VAL A 92 -3.25 2.34 -10.43
CA VAL A 92 -2.21 1.35 -10.17
C VAL A 92 -2.62 0.01 -10.74
N ASP A 93 -1.96 -0.43 -11.80
CA ASP A 93 -2.18 -1.75 -12.37
C ASP A 93 -1.52 -2.84 -11.51
N ILE A 94 -2.36 -3.70 -10.95
CA ILE A 94 -1.94 -4.85 -10.14
C ILE A 94 -1.85 -6.16 -10.93
N THR A 95 -2.20 -6.16 -12.21
CA THR A 95 -2.27 -7.37 -13.05
C THR A 95 -0.96 -8.17 -13.08
N PRO A 96 0.24 -7.53 -13.24
CA PRO A 96 1.51 -8.25 -13.30
C PRO A 96 1.96 -8.82 -11.96
N LEU A 97 1.37 -8.41 -10.83
CA LEU A 97 1.86 -8.78 -9.50
C LEU A 97 1.58 -10.25 -9.18
N LYS A 98 2.63 -10.94 -8.72
CA LYS A 98 2.59 -12.33 -8.22
C LYS A 98 2.57 -12.35 -6.70
N ILE A 99 2.36 -13.53 -6.11
CA ILE A 99 2.48 -13.75 -4.66
C ILE A 99 3.89 -13.37 -4.20
N GLY A 100 3.99 -12.58 -3.13
CA GLY A 100 5.26 -12.08 -2.59
C GLY A 100 5.72 -10.75 -3.19
N ASN A 101 5.17 -10.33 -4.34
CA ASN A 101 5.55 -9.07 -4.97
C ASN A 101 5.00 -7.87 -4.20
N LYS A 102 5.83 -6.81 -4.18
CA LYS A 102 5.52 -5.50 -3.61
C LYS A 102 5.57 -4.46 -4.72
N LEU A 103 4.68 -3.51 -4.71
CA LEU A 103 4.73 -2.33 -5.57
C LEU A 103 5.17 -1.14 -4.73
N TYR A 104 6.20 -0.47 -5.17
CA TYR A 104 6.78 0.70 -4.52
C TYR A 104 6.30 1.99 -5.17
N VAL A 105 6.44 3.09 -4.44
CA VAL A 105 6.08 4.44 -4.91
C VAL A 105 6.86 4.85 -6.16
N THR A 106 8.12 4.43 -6.28
CA THR A 106 8.99 4.69 -7.44
C THR A 106 8.40 4.23 -8.77
N ALA A 107 7.58 3.18 -8.75
CA ALA A 107 6.90 2.69 -9.97
C ALA A 107 5.73 3.58 -10.42
N LEU A 108 5.32 4.56 -9.62
CA LEU A 108 4.20 5.46 -9.85
C LEU A 108 4.65 6.90 -10.12
N GLU A 109 5.96 7.16 -10.14
CA GLU A 109 6.49 8.48 -10.44
C GLU A 109 6.13 8.90 -11.86
N ASN A 110 5.73 10.16 -12.00
CA ASN A 110 5.37 10.78 -13.27
C ASN A 110 5.97 12.19 -13.31
N ASP A 111 6.35 12.66 -14.50
CA ASP A 111 6.92 14.00 -14.71
C ASP A 111 5.94 15.13 -14.35
N ALA A 112 4.65 14.84 -14.35
CA ALA A 112 3.60 15.83 -14.06
C ALA A 112 3.49 16.19 -12.57
N TYR A 113 3.89 15.29 -11.67
CA TYR A 113 3.77 15.48 -10.22
C TYR A 113 4.84 14.72 -9.46
N LYS A 114 5.21 15.25 -8.29
CA LYS A 114 6.19 14.61 -7.41
C LYS A 114 5.50 13.97 -6.21
N ILE A 115 5.75 12.69 -5.98
CA ILE A 115 5.26 11.99 -4.80
C ILE A 115 6.20 12.31 -3.62
N MET A 116 5.61 12.69 -2.46
CA MET A 116 6.35 13.13 -1.27
C MET A 116 6.57 12.01 -0.26
N HIS A 117 6.47 10.76 -0.68
CA HIS A 117 6.78 9.59 0.14
C HIS A 117 8.21 9.12 -0.14
N PRO A 118 8.86 8.40 0.82
CA PRO A 118 10.13 7.73 0.56
C PRO A 118 10.01 6.69 -0.57
N ASP A 119 11.06 6.54 -1.36
CA ASP A 119 11.11 5.67 -2.54
C ASP A 119 10.81 4.20 -2.21
N ASN A 120 11.18 3.76 -1.02
CA ASN A 120 10.96 2.41 -0.52
C ASN A 120 9.56 2.20 0.11
N THR A 121 8.67 3.18 0.04
CA THR A 121 7.30 3.05 0.53
C THR A 121 6.53 2.05 -0.34
N VAL A 122 5.98 1.01 0.29
CA VAL A 122 5.17 0.00 -0.39
C VAL A 122 3.73 0.47 -0.50
N VAL A 123 3.23 0.62 -1.71
CA VAL A 123 1.84 1.01 -2.00
C VAL A 123 0.90 -0.17 -1.82
N CYS A 124 1.22 -1.30 -2.44
CA CYS A 124 0.49 -2.56 -2.25
C CYS A 124 1.42 -3.77 -2.33
N GLN A 125 0.97 -4.88 -1.76
CA GLN A 125 1.68 -6.15 -1.79
C GLN A 125 0.70 -7.32 -1.84
N ILE A 126 1.12 -8.44 -2.42
CA ILE A 126 0.35 -9.68 -2.41
C ILE A 126 1.02 -10.65 -1.45
N LYS A 127 0.31 -11.02 -0.39
CA LYS A 127 0.76 -12.02 0.59
C LYS A 127 0.08 -13.35 0.34
N ARG A 128 0.73 -14.45 0.75
CA ARG A 128 0.05 -15.75 0.87
C ARG A 128 -1.11 -15.64 1.86
N ALA A 129 -2.23 -16.29 1.56
CA ALA A 129 -3.30 -16.46 2.52
C ALA A 129 -2.82 -17.33 3.70
N ARG A 130 -3.29 -17.04 4.91
CA ARG A 130 -2.90 -17.84 6.11
C ARG A 130 -3.28 -19.32 5.97
N ALA A 131 -4.39 -19.62 5.31
CA ALA A 131 -4.80 -21.01 5.04
C ALA A 131 -3.77 -21.76 4.15
N ALA A 132 -3.20 -21.08 3.15
CA ALA A 132 -2.16 -21.67 2.30
C ALA A 132 -0.80 -21.83 3.00
N MET A 133 -0.56 -21.06 4.07
CA MET A 133 0.63 -21.25 4.92
C MET A 133 0.48 -22.44 5.87
N ALA A 134 -0.73 -22.72 6.35
CA ALA A 134 -1.01 -23.88 7.20
C ALA A 134 -0.83 -25.19 6.41
N ILE A 135 -1.34 -25.26 5.20
CA ILE A 135 -1.21 -26.43 4.32
C ILE A 135 0.28 -26.68 3.94
N ALA A 136 1.02 -25.61 3.62
CA ALA A 136 2.44 -25.75 3.29
C ALA A 136 3.32 -26.12 4.51
N ALA A 137 2.89 -25.83 5.73
CA ALA A 137 3.57 -26.25 6.94
C ALA A 137 3.27 -27.72 7.30
N GLU A 138 2.08 -28.21 6.95
CA GLU A 138 1.71 -29.61 7.11
C GLU A 138 2.41 -30.51 6.07
N GLU A 139 2.64 -30.02 4.84
CA GLU A 139 3.39 -30.75 3.81
C GLU A 139 4.90 -30.84 4.11
N ASP A 140 5.48 -29.83 4.78
CA ASP A 140 6.91 -29.85 5.19
C ASP A 140 7.16 -30.77 6.41
N ASP A 141 6.16 -30.98 7.27
CA ASP A 141 6.24 -31.91 8.41
C ASP A 141 6.07 -33.38 7.97
N GLU A 142 5.33 -33.67 6.90
CA GLU A 142 5.18 -35.02 6.36
C GLU A 142 6.40 -35.50 5.58
N GLU A 143 7.21 -34.59 4.99
CA GLU A 143 8.46 -34.98 4.31
C GLU A 143 9.63 -35.28 5.26
N THR A 144 9.56 -34.87 6.53
CA THR A 144 10.63 -35.11 7.51
C THR A 144 10.43 -36.37 8.35
N GLU A 145 9.27 -37.02 8.34
CA GLU A 145 9.03 -38.29 9.04
C GLU A 145 9.33 -39.56 8.21
N GLY A 146 9.76 -39.42 6.97
CA GLY A 146 9.98 -40.52 6.02
C GLY A 146 11.41 -41.12 5.93
N VAL A 147 12.39 -40.65 6.73
CA VAL A 147 13.76 -41.17 6.70
C VAL A 147 14.29 -41.50 8.09
N GLU A 148 13.68 -42.50 8.72
CA GLU A 148 14.33 -43.21 9.81
C GLU A 148 14.02 -44.71 9.71
N GLY A 149 14.96 -45.46 9.25
CA GLY A 149 14.95 -46.92 9.25
C GLY A 149 15.95 -47.54 8.33
N THR A 150 17.15 -47.85 8.80
CA THR A 150 17.77 -49.16 8.81
C THR A 150 19.27 -49.07 9.03
N GLU A 151 19.65 -49.76 10.11
CA GLU A 151 20.80 -50.68 10.30
C GLU A 151 22.19 -50.05 10.15
N GLY A 152 23.06 -50.28 11.05
CA GLY A 152 23.42 -51.35 11.94
C GLY A 152 24.83 -51.21 12.39
N GLY A 153 25.05 -51.57 13.61
CA GLY A 153 26.18 -52.36 14.02
C GLY A 153 27.58 -51.75 14.12
N GLU A 154 28.04 -51.82 15.33
CA GLU A 154 29.44 -52.17 15.71
C GLU A 154 30.21 -51.08 16.47
N THR A 155 30.16 -51.24 17.76
CA THR A 155 31.25 -50.88 18.68
C THR A 155 32.47 -51.74 18.40
N PRO A 156 33.73 -51.29 18.64
CA PRO A 156 34.35 -51.50 19.95
C PRO A 156 35.24 -50.30 20.41
N GLU A 157 35.17 -49.97 21.67
CA GLU A 157 36.14 -50.28 22.76
C GLU A 157 37.55 -49.64 22.65
N VAL A 158 37.88 -48.99 23.75
CA VAL A 158 39.16 -48.92 24.51
C VAL A 158 40.10 -47.73 24.29
N ALA A 159 40.49 -47.25 25.46
CA ALA A 159 41.72 -46.65 25.94
C ALA A 159 41.82 -45.13 25.82
N ALA A 160 41.74 -44.40 26.90
CA ALA A 160 42.65 -44.24 28.05
C ALA A 160 43.89 -43.43 27.74
N GLU A 161 44.19 -42.57 28.69
CA GLU A 161 45.43 -41.82 28.99
C GLU A 161 45.52 -40.42 28.35
N ALA A 162 45.47 -39.37 29.15
CA ALA A 162 46.35 -38.90 30.24
C ALA A 162 47.33 -37.84 29.73
N GLN A 163 47.45 -36.78 30.57
CA GLN A 163 48.55 -35.80 30.67
C GLN A 163 48.64 -34.75 29.51
N GLU A 164 48.70 -33.49 29.76
CA GLU A 164 49.30 -32.63 30.81
C GLU A 164 48.56 -31.29 30.88
#